data_bce5e78da671f0df67d4e38fc7a0161c
#
_entry.id   bce5e78da671f0df67d4e38fc7a0161c
#
_cell.length_a   1.000
_cell.length_b   1.000
_cell.length_c   1.000
_cell.angle_alpha   90.00
_cell.angle_beta   90.00
_cell.angle_gamma   90.00
#
_symmetry.space_group_name_H-M   'P 1'
#
loop_
_entity.id
_entity.type
_entity.pdbx_description
1 polymer ?
#
loop_
_entity_poly.entity_id
_entity_poly.type
_entity_poly.pdbx_seq_one_letter_code
_entity_poly.pdbx_strand_id
1 'polypeptide(L)'
;LLLAGALVLAACGSGAKNATSVAALPDWARSAPPRVREAYQYAVTNPEELEKYPCYCGCGAMGHTSSLSCYIQDIAPDGTILFDTHAIGCGICVDIVQDVMHLKAEGKTSLAVRAYIDAQYSPFGPPTDTPLPAE
;
A
#
# COMPACT_ATOMS: atom_id res chain seq x y z
N LEU A 1 -59.07 -25.02 -0.91
CA LEU A 1 -58.12 -24.39 0.03
C LEU A 1 -56.73 -24.33 -0.65
N LEU A 2 -56.37 -23.18 -1.25
CA LEU A 2 -55.11 -22.97 -1.95
C LEU A 2 -54.17 -22.23 -0.98
N LEU A 3 -53.06 -22.88 -0.57
CA LEU A 3 -51.97 -22.24 0.17
C LEU A 3 -50.98 -21.68 -0.84
N ALA A 4 -50.86 -20.34 -0.87
CA ALA A 4 -49.79 -19.64 -1.62
C ALA A 4 -48.56 -19.55 -0.71
N GLY A 5 -47.51 -20.26 -1.05
CA GLY A 5 -46.20 -20.16 -0.40
C GLY A 5 -45.43 -18.96 -0.94
N ALA A 6 -45.15 -17.98 -0.10
CA ALA A 6 -44.29 -16.85 -0.42
C ALA A 6 -42.81 -17.26 -0.30
N LEU A 7 -42.09 -17.22 -1.44
CA LEU A 7 -40.64 -17.44 -1.49
C LEU A 7 -39.92 -16.14 -1.13
N VAL A 8 -39.30 -16.09 0.04
CA VAL A 8 -38.46 -14.95 0.45
C VAL A 8 -37.06 -15.15 -0.14
N LEU A 9 -36.70 -14.39 -1.17
CA LEU A 9 -35.33 -14.32 -1.68
C LEU A 9 -34.51 -13.44 -0.71
N ALA A 10 -33.63 -14.09 0.07
CA ALA A 10 -32.60 -13.39 0.83
C ALA A 10 -31.52 -12.89 -0.15
N ALA A 11 -31.52 -11.60 -0.44
CA ALA A 11 -30.43 -10.95 -1.15
C ALA A 11 -29.20 -10.86 -0.26
N CYS A 12 -28.21 -11.73 -0.50
CA CYS A 12 -26.88 -11.60 0.07
C CYS A 12 -26.24 -10.33 -0.52
N GLY A 13 -26.28 -9.23 0.26
CA GLY A 13 -25.52 -8.04 -0.05
C GLY A 13 -24.03 -8.33 0.05
N SER A 14 -23.38 -8.60 -1.07
CA SER A 14 -21.92 -8.60 -1.18
C SER A 14 -21.43 -7.17 -0.96
N GLY A 15 -20.83 -6.90 0.21
CA GLY A 15 -20.13 -5.67 0.48
C GLY A 15 -19.03 -5.47 -0.59
N ALA A 16 -19.29 -4.60 -1.54
CA ALA A 16 -18.30 -4.14 -2.48
C ALA A 16 -17.20 -3.42 -1.68
N LYS A 17 -16.10 -4.11 -1.38
CA LYS A 17 -14.87 -3.46 -0.99
C LYS A 17 -14.48 -2.58 -2.17
N ASN A 18 -14.36 -1.27 -1.92
CA ASN A 18 -13.97 -0.29 -2.92
C ASN A 18 -12.70 -0.75 -3.62
N ALA A 19 -12.84 -1.34 -4.79
CA ALA A 19 -11.74 -1.57 -5.70
C ALA A 19 -11.35 -0.18 -6.24
N THR A 20 -10.40 0.48 -5.57
CA THR A 20 -9.75 1.66 -6.14
C THR A 20 -9.10 1.19 -7.44
N SER A 21 -9.69 1.56 -8.53
CA SER A 21 -9.34 1.03 -9.84
C SER A 21 -7.93 1.49 -10.24
N VAL A 22 -7.22 0.66 -11.02
CA VAL A 22 -5.94 1.03 -11.67
C VAL A 22 -6.05 2.37 -12.40
N ALA A 23 -7.26 2.77 -12.78
CA ALA A 23 -7.57 4.08 -13.39
C ALA A 23 -7.27 5.29 -12.49
N ALA A 24 -7.11 5.12 -11.18
CA ALA A 24 -6.73 6.20 -10.26
C ALA A 24 -5.24 6.59 -10.36
N LEU A 25 -4.39 5.75 -10.96
CA LEU A 25 -2.98 6.08 -11.16
C LEU A 25 -2.80 7.10 -12.30
N PRO A 26 -1.85 8.05 -12.17
CA PRO A 26 -1.47 8.93 -13.27
C PRO A 26 -0.83 8.14 -14.44
N ASP A 27 -0.84 8.73 -15.63
CA ASP A 27 -0.38 8.07 -16.87
C ASP A 27 1.04 7.51 -16.77
N TRP A 28 1.94 8.27 -16.16
CA TRP A 28 3.32 7.85 -15.98
C TRP A 28 3.45 6.61 -15.07
N ALA A 29 2.62 6.50 -14.01
CA ALA A 29 2.63 5.32 -13.13
C ALA A 29 1.96 4.11 -13.81
N ARG A 30 0.91 4.34 -14.60
CA ARG A 30 0.26 3.27 -15.39
C ARG A 30 1.20 2.68 -16.45
N SER A 31 2.06 3.51 -17.02
CA SER A 31 3.02 3.11 -18.05
C SER A 31 4.33 2.55 -17.49
N ALA A 32 4.52 2.58 -16.16
CA ALA A 32 5.71 2.05 -15.50
C ALA A 32 5.82 0.52 -15.62
N PRO A 33 7.02 -0.06 -15.44
CA PRO A 33 7.18 -1.51 -15.36
C PRO A 33 6.21 -2.17 -14.38
N PRO A 34 5.79 -3.42 -14.61
CA PRO A 34 4.72 -4.07 -13.82
C PRO A 34 4.94 -3.97 -12.30
N ARG A 35 6.13 -4.30 -11.78
CA ARG A 35 6.43 -4.24 -10.34
C ARG A 35 6.28 -2.82 -9.76
N VAL A 36 6.71 -1.80 -10.49
CA VAL A 36 6.58 -0.39 -10.09
C VAL A 36 5.11 0.00 -10.05
N ARG A 37 4.36 -0.31 -11.10
CA ARG A 37 2.93 -0.03 -11.19
C ARG A 37 2.13 -0.71 -10.07
N GLU A 38 2.43 -1.98 -9.77
CA GLU A 38 1.82 -2.73 -8.68
C GLU A 38 2.09 -2.09 -7.32
N ALA A 39 3.33 -1.61 -7.09
CA ALA A 39 3.69 -0.92 -5.87
C ALA A 39 2.92 0.40 -5.69
N TYR A 40 2.78 1.21 -6.75
CA TYR A 40 1.93 2.41 -6.72
C TYR A 40 0.45 2.07 -6.49
N GLN A 41 -0.05 1.01 -7.13
CA GLN A 41 -1.42 0.55 -6.93
C GLN A 41 -1.64 0.12 -5.48
N TYR A 42 -0.68 -0.59 -4.89
CA TYR A 42 -0.76 -0.99 -3.49
C TYR A 42 -0.74 0.22 -2.55
N ALA A 43 0.11 1.21 -2.82
CA ALA A 43 0.17 2.45 -2.05
C ALA A 43 -1.17 3.20 -2.04
N VAL A 44 -1.86 3.28 -3.19
CA VAL A 44 -3.18 3.90 -3.32
C VAL A 44 -4.26 3.12 -2.55
N THR A 45 -4.20 1.79 -2.57
CA THR A 45 -5.25 0.94 -1.97
C THR A 45 -5.01 0.61 -0.49
N ASN A 46 -3.78 0.77 -0.01
CA ASN A 46 -3.37 0.42 1.35
C ASN A 46 -2.43 1.48 1.97
N PRO A 47 -2.79 2.78 1.93
CA PRO A 47 -1.89 3.82 2.40
C PRO A 47 -1.53 3.64 3.89
N GLU A 48 -2.52 3.39 4.75
CA GLU A 48 -2.32 3.18 6.18
C GLU A 48 -1.41 1.98 6.50
N GLU A 49 -1.35 0.99 5.62
CA GLU A 49 -0.44 -0.14 5.79
C GLU A 49 1.01 0.27 5.50
N LEU A 50 1.25 1.04 4.43
CA LEU A 50 2.60 1.47 4.06
C LEU A 50 3.19 2.54 4.99
N GLU A 51 2.37 3.28 5.72
CA GLU A 51 2.82 4.21 6.77
C GLU A 51 3.55 3.51 7.92
N LYS A 52 3.33 2.20 8.12
CA LYS A 52 3.89 1.40 9.22
C LYS A 52 5.34 0.97 8.96
N TYR A 53 5.83 1.10 7.74
CA TYR A 53 7.13 0.54 7.35
C TYR A 53 8.09 1.64 6.89
N PRO A 54 9.35 1.58 7.36
CA PRO A 54 10.37 2.54 6.94
C PRO A 54 10.85 2.27 5.52
N CYS A 55 11.40 3.30 4.89
CA CYS A 55 12.24 3.16 3.72
C CYS A 55 13.71 3.31 4.08
N TYR A 56 14.58 2.57 3.39
CA TYR A 56 16.02 2.49 3.66
C TYR A 56 16.87 3.04 2.51
N CYS A 57 16.28 3.76 1.56
CA CYS A 57 16.99 4.31 0.40
C CYS A 57 17.67 5.67 0.65
N GLY A 58 17.63 6.18 1.89
CA GLY A 58 18.14 7.52 2.24
C GLY A 58 17.13 8.66 2.02
N CYS A 59 15.90 8.37 1.62
CA CYS A 59 14.88 9.38 1.34
C CYS A 59 14.38 10.16 2.57
N GLY A 60 14.73 9.73 3.80
CA GLY A 60 14.48 10.50 5.01
C GLY A 60 15.09 11.91 4.95
N ALA A 61 16.22 12.07 4.27
CA ALA A 61 16.85 13.38 4.03
C ALA A 61 16.00 14.33 3.16
N MET A 62 15.04 13.78 2.41
CA MET A 62 14.07 14.54 1.60
C MET A 62 12.75 14.81 2.34
N GLY A 63 12.64 14.40 3.60
CA GLY A 63 11.45 14.56 4.42
C GLY A 63 10.46 13.37 4.34
N HIS A 64 10.83 12.26 3.72
CA HIS A 64 9.99 11.06 3.75
C HIS A 64 10.01 10.45 5.16
N THR A 65 8.83 10.09 5.66
CA THR A 65 8.64 9.54 7.00
C THR A 65 8.31 8.05 7.03
N SER A 66 7.98 7.48 5.88
CA SER A 66 7.65 6.05 5.73
C SER A 66 7.81 5.60 4.28
N SER A 67 7.60 4.32 4.01
CA SER A 67 7.55 3.77 2.65
C SER A 67 6.43 4.39 1.81
N LEU A 68 5.30 4.79 2.42
CA LEU A 68 4.22 5.49 1.71
C LEU A 68 4.70 6.77 1.05
N SER A 69 5.54 7.56 1.76
CA SER A 69 6.02 8.86 1.27
C SER A 69 6.78 8.78 -0.06
N CYS A 70 7.31 7.60 -0.42
CA CYS A 70 7.99 7.39 -1.71
C CYS A 70 7.01 7.32 -2.90
N TYR A 71 5.71 7.21 -2.64
CA TYR A 71 4.64 7.02 -3.63
C TYR A 71 3.59 8.12 -3.59
N ILE A 72 3.28 8.61 -2.39
CA ILE A 72 2.20 9.56 -2.13
C ILE A 72 2.73 10.64 -1.20
N GLN A 73 2.65 11.90 -1.65
CA GLN A 73 3.02 13.07 -0.86
C GLN A 73 1.88 13.51 0.06
N ASP A 74 0.64 13.42 -0.42
CA ASP A 74 -0.55 13.86 0.32
C ASP A 74 -1.81 13.18 -0.22
N ILE A 75 -2.78 13.01 0.66
CA ILE A 75 -4.16 12.58 0.33
C ILE A 75 -5.11 13.63 0.90
N ALA A 76 -5.69 14.43 0.03
CA ALA A 76 -6.62 15.49 0.42
C ALA A 76 -7.92 14.90 1.02
N PRO A 77 -8.68 15.68 1.82
CA PRO A 77 -9.93 15.23 2.44
C PRO A 77 -11.00 14.75 1.45
N ASP A 78 -10.95 15.19 0.19
CA ASP A 78 -11.84 14.75 -0.87
C ASP A 78 -11.36 13.46 -1.58
N GLY A 79 -10.25 12.88 -1.12
CA GLY A 79 -9.64 11.68 -1.69
C GLY A 79 -8.70 11.95 -2.87
N THR A 80 -8.44 13.20 -3.23
CA THR A 80 -7.46 13.54 -4.27
C THR A 80 -6.05 13.18 -3.79
N ILE A 81 -5.30 12.46 -4.61
CA ILE A 81 -3.95 11.99 -4.30
C ILE A 81 -2.91 12.86 -5.01
N LEU A 82 -1.99 13.41 -4.23
CA LEU A 82 -0.76 14.01 -4.73
C LEU A 82 0.34 12.94 -4.71
N PHE A 83 0.70 12.44 -5.88
CA PHE A 83 1.70 11.39 -6.01
C PHE A 83 3.12 11.90 -5.87
N ASP A 84 3.99 11.08 -5.28
CA ASP A 84 5.43 11.21 -5.36
C ASP A 84 6.00 10.32 -6.47
N THR A 85 7.03 10.78 -7.18
CA THR A 85 7.66 10.04 -8.28
C THR A 85 8.94 9.29 -7.85
N HIS A 86 9.34 9.40 -6.58
CA HIS A 86 10.60 8.86 -6.07
C HIS A 86 10.75 7.36 -6.34
N ALA A 87 9.70 6.58 -6.09
CA ALA A 87 9.75 5.13 -6.24
C ALA A 87 9.91 4.66 -7.70
N ILE A 88 9.64 5.49 -8.72
CA ILE A 88 9.87 5.11 -10.13
C ILE A 88 11.34 4.78 -10.37
N GLY A 89 12.24 5.56 -9.79
CA GLY A 89 13.68 5.41 -9.96
C GLY A 89 14.38 4.64 -8.84
N CYS A 90 13.65 4.15 -7.84
CA CYS A 90 14.22 3.54 -6.64
C CYS A 90 13.81 2.08 -6.47
N GLY A 91 14.70 1.16 -6.81
CA GLY A 91 14.47 -0.29 -6.64
C GLY A 91 14.20 -0.68 -5.19
N ILE A 92 14.90 -0.07 -4.22
CA ILE A 92 14.70 -0.36 -2.78
C ILE A 92 13.27 -0.04 -2.35
N CYS A 93 12.72 1.11 -2.78
CA CYS A 93 11.34 1.47 -2.46
C CYS A 93 10.35 0.43 -3.01
N VAL A 94 10.56 0.00 -4.26
CA VAL A 94 9.69 -0.99 -4.92
C VAL A 94 9.82 -2.36 -4.25
N ASP A 95 11.03 -2.80 -3.93
CA ASP A 95 11.27 -4.09 -3.30
C ASP A 95 10.63 -4.16 -1.91
N ILE A 96 10.73 -3.09 -1.09
CA ILE A 96 10.07 -3.01 0.21
C ILE A 96 8.56 -3.21 0.07
N VAL A 97 7.90 -2.52 -0.86
CA VAL A 97 6.45 -2.65 -1.04
C VAL A 97 6.06 -4.03 -1.56
N GLN A 98 6.85 -4.62 -2.45
CA GLN A 98 6.62 -5.99 -2.92
C GLN A 98 6.71 -7.00 -1.76
N ASP A 99 7.70 -6.86 -0.87
CA ASP A 99 7.83 -7.71 0.32
C ASP A 99 6.67 -7.51 1.29
N VAL A 100 6.24 -6.25 1.52
CA VAL A 100 5.04 -5.97 2.32
C VAL A 100 3.81 -6.67 1.73
N MET A 101 3.58 -6.54 0.43
CA MET A 101 2.46 -7.19 -0.27
C MET A 101 2.48 -8.71 -0.05
N HIS A 102 3.64 -9.33 -0.23
CA HIS A 102 3.81 -10.77 -0.09
C HIS A 102 3.56 -11.25 1.34
N LEU A 103 4.22 -10.63 2.31
CA LEU A 103 4.10 -11.00 3.73
C LEU A 103 2.68 -10.76 4.28
N LYS A 104 2.01 -9.69 3.86
CA LYS A 104 0.60 -9.44 4.24
C LYS A 104 -0.34 -10.46 3.60
N ALA A 105 -0.09 -10.88 2.37
CA ALA A 105 -0.85 -11.96 1.74
C ALA A 105 -0.67 -13.31 2.45
N GLU A 106 0.49 -13.54 3.08
CA GLU A 106 0.75 -14.69 3.97
C GLU A 106 0.09 -14.56 5.36
N GLY A 107 -0.56 -13.44 5.66
CA GLY A 107 -1.21 -13.19 6.95
C GLY A 107 -0.25 -12.77 8.08
N LYS A 108 0.95 -12.30 7.76
CA LYS A 108 1.89 -11.80 8.77
C LYS A 108 1.34 -10.55 9.48
N THR A 109 1.60 -10.45 10.78
CA THR A 109 1.30 -9.24 11.56
C THR A 109 2.16 -8.07 11.09
N SER A 110 1.71 -6.83 11.33
CA SER A 110 2.49 -5.65 10.95
C SER A 110 3.84 -5.58 11.67
N LEU A 111 3.93 -6.05 12.92
CA LEU A 111 5.20 -6.17 13.65
C LEU A 111 6.15 -7.17 12.99
N ALA A 112 5.66 -8.33 12.55
CA ALA A 112 6.48 -9.33 11.87
C ALA A 112 6.99 -8.82 10.52
N VAL A 113 6.13 -8.12 9.75
CA VAL A 113 6.52 -7.47 8.49
C VAL A 113 7.58 -6.39 8.77
N ARG A 114 7.36 -5.53 9.79
CA ARG A 114 8.32 -4.48 10.16
C ARG A 114 9.69 -5.09 10.50
N ALA A 115 9.72 -6.14 11.32
CA ALA A 115 10.97 -6.80 11.70
C ALA A 115 11.71 -7.40 10.47
N TYR A 116 10.96 -7.95 9.51
CA TYR A 116 11.54 -8.44 8.26
C TYR A 116 12.13 -7.29 7.43
N ILE A 117 11.40 -6.19 7.23
CA ILE A 117 11.86 -5.03 6.46
C ILE A 117 13.12 -4.43 7.09
N ASP A 118 13.14 -4.25 8.42
CA ASP A 118 14.30 -3.74 9.14
C ASP A 118 15.53 -4.66 8.96
N ALA A 119 15.36 -5.96 9.07
CA ALA A 119 16.45 -6.91 8.91
C ALA A 119 16.99 -6.97 7.47
N GLN A 120 16.10 -6.93 6.49
CA GLN A 120 16.45 -7.08 5.08
C GLN A 120 17.06 -5.81 4.49
N TYR A 121 16.57 -4.62 4.89
CA TYR A 121 16.91 -3.37 4.21
C TYR A 121 17.84 -2.45 4.98
N SER A 122 18.09 -2.68 6.28
CA SER A 122 19.04 -1.86 7.07
C SER A 122 20.46 -1.77 6.49
N PRO A 123 20.99 -2.74 5.74
CA PRO A 123 22.31 -2.57 5.11
C PRO A 123 22.37 -1.50 4.01
N PHE A 124 21.23 -1.07 3.46
CA PHE A 124 21.20 -0.08 2.36
C PHE A 124 21.31 1.36 2.84
N GLY A 125 20.89 1.66 4.08
CA GLY A 125 20.95 3.01 4.63
C GLY A 125 20.16 3.17 5.93
N PRO A 126 20.10 4.38 6.49
CA PRO A 126 19.29 4.65 7.67
C PRO A 126 17.79 4.57 7.31
N PRO A 127 16.95 4.10 8.24
CA PRO A 127 15.51 4.11 8.06
C PRO A 127 14.95 5.53 8.02
N THR A 128 13.80 5.71 7.38
CA THR A 128 12.93 6.86 7.65
C THR A 128 12.46 6.83 9.11
N ASP A 129 12.09 7.99 9.66
CA ASP A 129 11.59 8.12 11.03
C ASP A 129 10.14 7.60 11.13
N THR A 130 10.01 6.27 11.11
CA THR A 130 8.74 5.56 11.07
C THR A 130 8.52 4.85 12.40
N PRO A 131 7.47 5.21 13.18
CA PRO A 131 7.13 4.53 14.43
C PRO A 131 6.91 3.02 14.25
N LEU A 132 7.13 2.26 15.32
CA LEU A 132 6.76 0.85 15.33
C LEU A 132 5.23 0.73 15.20
N PRO A 133 4.72 -0.20 14.37
CA PRO A 133 3.29 -0.43 14.27
C PRO A 133 2.73 -0.91 15.63
N ALA A 134 1.55 -0.42 15.97
CA ALA A 134 0.75 -1.03 17.04
C ALA A 134 0.27 -2.42 16.58
N GLU A 135 0.14 -3.35 17.53
CA GLU A 135 -0.45 -4.66 17.27
C GLU A 135 -1.94 -4.58 16.91
#